data_49a9fc6d16942fef2704217fe679c174
#
_entry.id   49a9fc6d16942fef2704217fe679c174
#
_cell.length_a   1.000
_cell.length_b   1.000
_cell.length_c   1.000
_cell.angle_alpha   90.00
_cell.angle_beta   90.00
_cell.angle_gamma   90.00
#
_symmetry.space_group_name_H-M   'P 1'
#
loop_
_entity.id
_entity.type
_entity.pdbx_description
1 polymer ?
#
loop_
_entity_poly.entity_id
_entity_poly.type
_entity_poly.pdbx_seq_one_letter_code
_entity_poly.pdbx_strand_id
1 'polypeptide(L)'
;MDRIKIGIQKPQTNFEIVKDTETTAVVDGHDGMGQVIAYKSMQLAIEKAKKYGMGMVVCRNSTHFGICGYYTSMANKAGCIGICGTNARPSVAPTFGVEGMTGTNPLTIGVPTDEEFDFCIDCATSITQNGKLELYERVGIPIYEGLVIDNEGKPLVGDAG
;
A
#
# COMPACT_ATOMS: atom_id res chain seq x y z
N MET A 1 -4.58 16.95 6.51
CA MET A 1 -5.45 18.08 6.06
C MET A 1 -5.02 18.68 4.72
N ASP A 2 -3.76 18.69 4.39
CA ASP A 2 -3.27 19.38 3.18
C ASP A 2 -3.76 18.75 1.87
N ARG A 3 -3.87 17.42 1.80
CA ARG A 3 -4.38 16.72 0.60
C ARG A 3 -5.81 17.12 0.22
N ILE A 4 -6.66 17.42 1.19
CA ILE A 4 -8.02 17.91 0.96
C ILE A 4 -7.98 19.34 0.45
N LYS A 5 -7.13 20.21 1.04
CA LYS A 5 -7.00 21.62 0.63
C LYS A 5 -6.53 21.77 -0.81
N ILE A 6 -5.62 20.91 -1.25
CA ILE A 6 -5.07 20.93 -2.63
C ILE A 6 -5.88 20.07 -3.61
N GLY A 7 -7.02 19.51 -3.18
CA GLY A 7 -7.96 18.79 -4.05
C GLY A 7 -7.57 17.36 -4.45
N ILE A 8 -6.47 16.82 -3.89
CA ILE A 8 -6.04 15.43 -4.19
C ILE A 8 -6.92 14.38 -3.50
N GLN A 9 -7.56 14.76 -2.40
CA GLN A 9 -8.42 13.88 -1.64
C GLN A 9 -9.74 14.57 -1.31
N LYS A 10 -10.85 13.90 -1.60
CA LYS A 10 -12.18 14.37 -1.24
C LYS A 10 -12.52 13.97 0.21
N PRO A 11 -13.13 14.87 0.99
CA PRO A 11 -13.52 14.56 2.36
C PRO A 11 -14.66 13.52 2.43
N GLN A 12 -15.53 13.52 1.41
CA GLN A 12 -16.62 12.56 1.28
C GLN A 12 -16.20 11.41 0.39
N THR A 13 -16.32 10.18 0.90
CA THR A 13 -15.96 8.98 0.15
C THR A 13 -17.17 8.47 -0.62
N ASN A 14 -17.02 8.37 -1.94
CA ASN A 14 -17.91 7.62 -2.81
C ASN A 14 -17.25 6.28 -3.15
N PHE A 15 -17.99 5.17 -3.05
CA PHE A 15 -17.53 3.82 -3.34
C PHE A 15 -18.42 3.25 -4.43
N GLU A 16 -17.91 3.22 -5.67
CA GLU A 16 -18.66 2.77 -6.83
C GLU A 16 -18.06 1.46 -7.37
N ILE A 17 -18.90 0.43 -7.48
CA ILE A 17 -18.52 -0.80 -8.17
C ILE A 17 -18.74 -0.58 -9.68
N VAL A 18 -17.65 -0.43 -10.44
CA VAL A 18 -17.70 -0.12 -11.90
C VAL A 18 -17.83 -1.38 -12.72
N LYS A 19 -17.31 -2.50 -12.20
CA LYS A 19 -17.42 -3.82 -12.83
C LYS A 19 -17.53 -4.86 -11.73
N ASP A 20 -18.44 -5.79 -11.92
CA ASP A 20 -18.68 -6.89 -10.98
C ASP A 20 -18.83 -8.21 -11.70
N THR A 21 -18.16 -9.23 -11.19
CA THR A 21 -18.28 -10.62 -11.63
C THR A 21 -18.37 -11.52 -10.39
N GLU A 22 -18.50 -12.81 -10.56
CA GLU A 22 -18.58 -13.74 -9.43
C GLU A 22 -17.36 -13.63 -8.50
N THR A 23 -16.14 -13.61 -9.05
CA THR A 23 -14.88 -13.66 -8.29
C THR A 23 -14.11 -12.35 -8.29
N THR A 24 -14.42 -11.41 -9.17
CA THR A 24 -13.67 -10.15 -9.28
C THR A 24 -14.57 -8.92 -9.24
N ALA A 25 -14.02 -7.78 -8.84
CA ALA A 25 -14.66 -6.48 -9.00
C ALA A 25 -13.63 -5.37 -9.27
N VAL A 26 -14.08 -4.31 -9.94
CA VAL A 26 -13.34 -3.05 -10.07
C VAL A 26 -14.15 -1.97 -9.37
N VAL A 27 -13.47 -1.24 -8.47
CA VAL A 27 -14.05 -0.16 -7.68
C VAL A 27 -13.43 1.16 -8.08
N ASP A 28 -14.26 2.20 -8.22
CA ASP A 28 -13.81 3.58 -8.31
C ASP A 28 -14.01 4.27 -6.96
N GLY A 29 -12.94 4.80 -6.39
CA GLY A 29 -12.94 5.48 -5.10
C GLY A 29 -13.16 6.98 -5.20
N HIS A 30 -13.22 7.56 -6.41
CA HIS A 30 -13.49 8.98 -6.68
C HIS A 30 -12.64 9.94 -5.83
N ASP A 31 -11.36 9.59 -5.59
CA ASP A 31 -10.40 10.32 -4.75
C ASP A 31 -10.83 10.48 -3.27
N GLY A 32 -11.71 9.62 -2.81
CA GLY A 32 -12.18 9.58 -1.43
C GLY A 32 -11.13 9.05 -0.44
N MET A 33 -11.54 8.82 0.80
CA MET A 33 -10.68 8.32 1.87
C MET A 33 -10.23 6.87 1.59
N GLY A 34 -8.93 6.68 1.35
CA GLY A 34 -8.36 5.38 0.97
C GLY A 34 -8.64 4.27 1.98
N GLN A 35 -8.61 4.57 3.28
CA GLN A 35 -8.93 3.60 4.32
C GLN A 35 -10.35 3.04 4.22
N VAL A 36 -11.33 3.90 3.92
CA VAL A 36 -12.72 3.48 3.76
C VAL A 36 -12.89 2.64 2.49
N ILE A 37 -12.26 3.06 1.39
CA ILE A 37 -12.30 2.35 0.11
C ILE A 37 -11.68 0.97 0.24
N ALA A 38 -10.47 0.87 0.80
CA ALA A 38 -9.76 -0.39 0.97
C ALA A 38 -10.48 -1.34 1.92
N TYR A 39 -11.05 -0.82 3.02
CA TYR A 39 -11.85 -1.61 3.95
C TYR A 39 -13.06 -2.27 3.24
N LYS A 40 -13.87 -1.49 2.54
CA LYS A 40 -15.03 -1.98 1.78
C LYS A 40 -14.62 -2.94 0.66
N SER A 41 -13.50 -2.67 0.00
CA SER A 41 -12.98 -3.54 -1.06
C SER A 41 -12.54 -4.89 -0.51
N MET A 42 -11.87 -4.93 0.64
CA MET A 42 -11.49 -6.19 1.28
C MET A 42 -12.72 -6.96 1.76
N GLN A 43 -13.74 -6.28 2.32
CA GLN A 43 -15.01 -6.93 2.67
C GLN A 43 -15.65 -7.59 1.44
N LEU A 44 -15.75 -6.88 0.32
CA LEU A 44 -16.29 -7.42 -0.93
C LEU A 44 -15.46 -8.61 -1.45
N ALA A 45 -14.12 -8.54 -1.36
CA ALA A 45 -13.25 -9.65 -1.74
C ALA A 45 -13.49 -10.88 -0.86
N ILE A 46 -13.62 -10.72 0.45
CA ILE A 46 -13.92 -11.79 1.40
C ILE A 46 -15.28 -12.43 1.10
N GLU A 47 -16.33 -11.64 0.84
CA GLU A 47 -17.66 -12.14 0.49
C GLU A 47 -17.60 -13.02 -0.77
N LYS A 48 -16.91 -12.55 -1.81
CA LYS A 48 -16.69 -13.33 -3.05
C LYS A 48 -15.89 -14.61 -2.78
N ALA A 49 -14.80 -14.51 -2.02
CA ALA A 49 -13.97 -15.66 -1.70
C ALA A 49 -14.74 -16.74 -0.94
N LYS A 50 -15.58 -16.37 0.02
CA LYS A 50 -16.42 -17.32 0.76
C LYS A 50 -17.47 -18.00 -0.11
N LYS A 51 -17.97 -17.31 -1.11
CA LYS A 51 -19.02 -17.84 -1.99
C LYS A 51 -18.45 -18.67 -3.14
N TYR A 52 -17.31 -18.27 -3.71
CA TYR A 52 -16.80 -18.81 -4.96
C TYR A 52 -15.39 -19.41 -4.83
N GLY A 53 -14.78 -19.39 -3.62
CA GLY A 53 -13.43 -19.89 -3.37
C GLY A 53 -12.32 -18.88 -3.62
N MET A 54 -12.60 -17.76 -4.32
CA MET A 54 -11.67 -16.67 -4.59
C MET A 54 -12.41 -15.35 -4.68
N GLY A 55 -11.76 -14.27 -4.23
CA GLY A 55 -12.26 -12.91 -4.41
C GLY A 55 -11.12 -11.94 -4.68
N MET A 56 -11.22 -11.13 -5.73
CA MET A 56 -10.25 -10.09 -6.05
C MET A 56 -10.97 -8.77 -6.33
N VAL A 57 -10.55 -7.71 -5.67
CA VAL A 57 -11.08 -6.35 -5.89
C VAL A 57 -9.95 -5.41 -6.21
N VAL A 58 -10.03 -4.75 -7.36
CA VAL A 58 -9.08 -3.73 -7.80
C VAL A 58 -9.71 -2.35 -7.61
N CYS A 59 -8.98 -1.46 -6.93
CA CYS A 59 -9.43 -0.07 -6.71
C CYS A 59 -8.65 0.88 -7.62
N ARG A 60 -9.38 1.78 -8.28
CA ARG A 60 -8.81 2.94 -8.96
C ARG A 60 -9.27 4.23 -8.29
N ASN A 61 -8.58 5.34 -8.56
CA ASN A 61 -8.90 6.65 -7.99
C ASN A 61 -9.08 6.58 -6.45
N SER A 62 -8.20 5.81 -5.79
CA SER A 62 -8.12 5.76 -4.33
C SER A 62 -6.98 6.66 -3.84
N THR A 63 -6.94 6.92 -2.55
CA THR A 63 -5.88 7.67 -1.91
C THR A 63 -5.10 6.78 -0.95
N HIS A 64 -4.15 7.34 -0.20
CA HIS A 64 -3.39 6.59 0.80
C HIS A 64 -4.33 5.88 1.78
N PHE A 65 -4.13 4.58 2.00
CA PHE A 65 -5.05 3.73 2.77
C PHE A 65 -4.43 3.10 4.05
N GLY A 66 -3.22 3.53 4.41
CA GLY A 66 -2.52 3.02 5.60
C GLY A 66 -1.65 1.80 5.28
N ILE A 67 -1.54 0.90 6.24
CA ILE A 67 -0.73 -0.33 6.11
C ILE A 67 -1.56 -1.46 5.50
N CYS A 68 -0.94 -2.24 4.62
CA CYS A 68 -1.62 -3.33 3.92
C CYS A 68 -2.01 -4.49 4.86
N GLY A 69 -1.22 -4.75 5.89
CA GLY A 69 -1.44 -5.80 6.88
C GLY A 69 -2.78 -5.71 7.61
N TYR A 70 -3.32 -4.50 7.77
CA TYR A 70 -4.65 -4.33 8.36
C TYR A 70 -5.72 -5.06 7.53
N TYR A 71 -5.66 -4.95 6.21
CA TYR A 71 -6.67 -5.55 5.31
C TYR A 71 -6.49 -7.05 5.17
N THR A 72 -5.25 -7.55 5.14
CA THR A 72 -5.01 -9.00 5.12
C THR A 72 -5.46 -9.65 6.43
N SER A 73 -5.33 -8.96 7.59
CA SER A 73 -5.85 -9.47 8.84
C SER A 73 -7.38 -9.57 8.86
N MET A 74 -8.10 -8.75 8.09
CA MET A 74 -9.56 -8.91 7.92
C MET A 74 -9.89 -10.23 7.20
N ALA A 75 -9.10 -10.57 6.17
CA ALA A 75 -9.26 -11.83 5.44
C ALA A 75 -8.93 -13.03 6.34
N ASN A 76 -7.84 -12.97 7.11
CA ASN A 76 -7.44 -14.03 8.04
C ASN A 76 -8.52 -14.30 9.09
N LYS A 77 -9.07 -13.26 9.71
CA LYS A 77 -10.19 -13.38 10.67
C LYS A 77 -11.44 -14.00 10.05
N ALA A 78 -11.57 -13.92 8.73
CA ALA A 78 -12.63 -14.56 7.97
C ALA A 78 -12.27 -15.99 7.51
N GLY A 79 -11.11 -16.52 7.89
CA GLY A 79 -10.61 -17.84 7.48
C GLY A 79 -10.11 -17.89 6.03
N CYS A 80 -9.71 -16.75 5.48
CA CYS A 80 -9.18 -16.63 4.12
C CYS A 80 -7.71 -16.22 4.13
N ILE A 81 -6.95 -16.66 3.15
CA ILE A 81 -5.65 -16.07 2.85
C ILE A 81 -5.89 -14.69 2.28
N GLY A 82 -5.25 -13.66 2.86
CA GLY A 82 -5.34 -12.27 2.41
C GLY A 82 -4.10 -11.85 1.63
N ILE A 83 -4.30 -11.23 0.48
CA ILE A 83 -3.23 -10.57 -0.28
C ILE A 83 -3.65 -9.12 -0.51
N CYS A 84 -2.77 -8.18 -0.17
CA CYS A 84 -3.02 -6.76 -0.39
C CYS A 84 -1.75 -6.09 -0.90
N GLY A 85 -1.88 -5.23 -1.88
CA GLY A 85 -0.76 -4.47 -2.41
C GLY A 85 -1.23 -3.23 -3.16
N THR A 86 -0.29 -2.34 -3.47
CA THR A 86 -0.57 -1.13 -4.23
C THR A 86 0.69 -0.61 -4.91
N ASN A 87 0.51 0.21 -5.93
CA ASN A 87 1.54 1.10 -6.44
C ASN A 87 1.67 2.32 -5.52
N ALA A 88 2.81 3.01 -5.62
CA ALA A 88 3.07 4.28 -4.97
C ALA A 88 3.72 5.28 -5.96
N ARG A 89 3.84 6.55 -5.55
CA ARG A 89 4.49 7.57 -6.39
C ARG A 89 5.93 7.15 -6.72
N PRO A 90 6.41 7.43 -7.95
CA PRO A 90 7.78 7.16 -8.34
C PRO A 90 8.78 7.84 -7.38
N SER A 91 9.63 7.05 -6.75
CA SER A 91 10.69 7.49 -5.82
C SER A 91 11.82 6.49 -5.69
N VAL A 92 11.73 5.37 -6.40
CA VAL A 92 12.70 4.28 -6.37
C VAL A 92 13.26 4.11 -7.76
N ALA A 93 14.58 4.23 -7.89
CA ALA A 93 15.27 3.95 -9.13
C ALA A 93 15.36 2.44 -9.39
N PRO A 94 15.18 1.97 -10.62
CA PRO A 94 15.43 0.59 -10.97
C PRO A 94 16.93 0.26 -10.82
N THR A 95 17.25 -1.02 -10.74
CA THR A 95 18.67 -1.48 -10.66
C THR A 95 19.49 -0.88 -11.79
N PHE A 96 20.61 -0.25 -11.45
CA PHE A 96 21.50 0.51 -12.34
C PHE A 96 20.89 1.77 -12.97
N GLY A 97 19.68 2.16 -12.59
CA GLY A 97 19.07 3.42 -12.96
C GLY A 97 19.29 4.50 -11.91
N VAL A 98 19.06 5.75 -12.28
CA VAL A 98 19.20 6.92 -11.39
C VAL A 98 17.90 7.69 -11.25
N GLU A 99 16.93 7.45 -12.13
CA GLU A 99 15.64 8.12 -12.12
C GLU A 99 14.61 7.31 -11.33
N GLY A 100 13.84 7.96 -10.47
CA GLY A 100 12.73 7.33 -9.73
C GLY A 100 11.60 6.94 -10.66
N MET A 101 11.47 5.65 -10.98
CA MET A 101 10.44 5.12 -11.90
C MET A 101 9.35 4.31 -11.19
N THR A 102 9.66 3.69 -10.07
CA THR A 102 8.70 2.92 -9.28
C THR A 102 8.52 3.52 -7.89
N GLY A 103 7.42 3.18 -7.24
CA GLY A 103 7.20 3.55 -5.84
C GLY A 103 7.68 2.46 -4.88
N THR A 104 7.40 2.63 -3.61
CA THR A 104 7.68 1.63 -2.56
C THR A 104 6.85 0.35 -2.72
N ASN A 105 5.74 0.43 -3.44
CA ASN A 105 4.87 -0.66 -3.90
C ASN A 105 4.75 -1.81 -2.89
N PRO A 106 4.14 -1.58 -1.72
CA PRO A 106 4.02 -2.60 -0.69
C PRO A 106 3.21 -3.81 -1.17
N LEU A 107 3.61 -4.97 -0.69
CA LEU A 107 2.90 -6.22 -0.86
C LEU A 107 2.79 -6.92 0.49
N THR A 108 1.59 -7.38 0.80
CA THR A 108 1.30 -8.08 2.05
C THR A 108 0.61 -9.39 1.76
N ILE A 109 1.03 -10.43 2.46
CA ILE A 109 0.39 -11.75 2.46
C ILE A 109 0.11 -12.12 3.91
N GLY A 110 -1.15 -12.38 4.22
CA GLY A 110 -1.61 -12.88 5.51
C GLY A 110 -2.22 -14.27 5.34
N VAL A 111 -1.86 -15.19 6.23
CA VAL A 111 -2.36 -16.57 6.22
C VAL A 111 -2.90 -16.89 7.62
N PRO A 112 -4.16 -17.35 7.76
CA PRO A 112 -4.67 -17.78 9.03
C PRO A 112 -3.90 -19.01 9.51
N THR A 113 -3.68 -19.09 10.83
CA THR A 113 -2.99 -20.21 11.49
C THR A 113 -3.88 -20.79 12.59
N ASP A 114 -3.45 -21.87 13.21
CA ASP A 114 -4.04 -22.44 14.44
C ASP A 114 -3.40 -21.91 15.72
N GLU A 115 -2.48 -20.93 15.58
CA GLU A 115 -1.85 -20.23 16.70
C GLU A 115 -2.67 -18.99 17.13
N GLU A 116 -2.26 -18.35 18.23
CA GLU A 116 -2.88 -17.12 18.72
C GLU A 116 -2.76 -15.92 17.76
N PHE A 117 -1.85 -16.02 16.80
CA PHE A 117 -1.57 -14.98 15.80
C PHE A 117 -1.47 -15.58 14.39
N ASP A 118 -1.90 -14.80 13.41
CA ASP A 118 -1.80 -15.17 12.00
C ASP A 118 -0.37 -14.94 11.47
N PHE A 119 0.01 -15.73 10.47
CA PHE A 119 1.22 -15.39 9.70
C PHE A 119 0.99 -14.16 8.84
N CYS A 120 1.92 -13.21 8.87
CA CYS A 120 1.83 -12.00 8.04
C CYS A 120 3.22 -11.53 7.60
N ILE A 121 3.38 -11.35 6.29
CA ILE A 121 4.45 -10.57 5.70
C ILE A 121 3.82 -9.27 5.20
N ASP A 122 4.26 -8.12 5.72
CA ASP A 122 3.82 -6.79 5.28
C ASP A 122 5.05 -5.91 5.07
N CYS A 123 5.46 -5.73 3.82
CA CYS A 123 6.68 -5.00 3.50
C CYS A 123 6.56 -4.19 2.21
N ALA A 124 7.33 -3.10 2.16
CA ALA A 124 7.63 -2.43 0.90
C ALA A 124 8.49 -3.34 0.02
N THR A 125 8.41 -3.19 -1.30
CA THR A 125 9.32 -3.84 -2.25
C THR A 125 10.59 -3.02 -2.49
N SER A 126 10.72 -1.88 -1.81
CA SER A 126 11.90 -1.01 -1.80
C SER A 126 12.67 -1.13 -0.49
N ILE A 127 13.96 -0.81 -0.51
CA ILE A 127 14.83 -0.88 0.67
C ILE A 127 14.48 0.19 1.72
N THR A 128 13.99 1.33 1.28
CA THR A 128 13.58 2.45 2.15
C THR A 128 12.39 3.20 1.57
N GLN A 129 11.89 4.17 2.32
CA GLN A 129 10.80 5.04 1.94
C GLN A 129 11.06 6.48 2.41
N ASN A 130 10.47 7.47 1.74
CA ASN A 130 10.68 8.88 2.06
C ASN A 130 10.34 9.22 3.52
N GLY A 131 9.27 8.67 4.06
CA GLY A 131 8.90 8.90 5.47
C GLY A 131 9.94 8.44 6.49
N LYS A 132 10.78 7.44 6.14
CA LYS A 132 11.91 7.02 6.97
C LYS A 132 13.06 8.05 6.89
N LEU A 133 13.30 8.61 5.72
CA LEU A 133 14.31 9.65 5.52
C LEU A 133 13.90 10.95 6.25
N GLU A 134 12.63 11.36 6.14
CA GLU A 134 12.07 12.49 6.89
C GLU A 134 12.17 12.29 8.43
N LEU A 135 12.03 11.04 8.90
CA LEU A 135 12.25 10.73 10.31
C LEU A 135 13.73 10.84 10.68
N TYR A 136 14.64 10.34 9.84
CA TYR A 136 16.07 10.43 10.08
C TYR A 136 16.54 11.88 10.17
N GLU A 137 16.11 12.74 9.25
CA GLU A 137 16.34 14.19 9.29
C GLU A 137 15.86 14.79 10.62
N ARG A 138 14.62 14.50 11.01
CA ARG A 138 14.01 15.07 12.23
C ARG A 138 14.71 14.67 13.52
N VAL A 139 15.25 13.45 13.60
CA VAL A 139 15.90 12.93 14.82
C VAL A 139 17.42 12.92 14.74
N GLY A 140 18.02 13.45 13.66
CA GLY A 140 19.46 13.55 13.48
C GLY A 140 20.14 12.21 13.27
N ILE A 141 19.48 11.23 12.64
CA ILE A 141 20.07 9.96 12.27
C ILE A 141 20.66 10.08 10.86
N PRO A 142 21.94 9.75 10.66
CA PRO A 142 22.56 9.83 9.34
C PRO A 142 21.99 8.77 8.38
N ILE A 143 21.99 9.09 7.09
CA ILE A 143 21.67 8.16 6.01
C ILE A 143 22.83 7.16 5.88
N TYR A 144 22.52 5.88 5.87
CA TYR A 144 23.48 4.81 5.64
C TYR A 144 23.65 4.53 4.15
N GLU A 145 24.79 4.02 3.79
CA GLU A 145 25.06 3.55 2.43
C GLU A 145 24.01 2.53 1.96
N GLY A 146 23.59 2.64 0.71
CA GLY A 146 22.61 1.75 0.09
C GLY A 146 21.13 2.15 0.25
N LEU A 147 20.82 3.23 0.99
CA LEU A 147 19.43 3.70 1.15
C LEU A 147 19.03 4.71 0.08
N VAL A 148 19.94 5.59 -0.30
CA VAL A 148 19.69 6.71 -1.22
C VAL A 148 20.85 6.83 -2.19
N ILE A 149 20.55 7.22 -3.42
CA ILE A 149 21.53 7.55 -4.45
C ILE A 149 21.34 8.98 -4.94
N ASP A 150 22.40 9.60 -5.41
CA ASP A 150 22.37 10.87 -6.11
C ASP A 150 21.97 10.71 -7.60
N ASN A 151 21.98 11.82 -8.34
CA ASN A 151 21.66 11.84 -9.77
C ASN A 151 22.70 11.14 -10.66
N GLU A 152 23.85 10.78 -10.11
CA GLU A 152 24.90 10.02 -10.80
C GLU A 152 24.87 8.52 -10.40
N GLY A 153 23.98 8.14 -9.50
CA GLY A 153 23.86 6.76 -8.98
C GLY A 153 24.83 6.43 -7.85
N LYS A 154 25.52 7.43 -7.28
CA LYS A 154 26.41 7.23 -6.15
C LYS A 154 25.63 7.21 -4.83
N PRO A 155 26.03 6.37 -3.86
CA PRO A 155 25.40 6.36 -2.55
C PRO A 155 25.49 7.74 -1.87
N LEU A 156 24.36 8.23 -1.36
CA LEU A 156 24.32 9.37 -0.44
C LEU A 156 24.41 8.85 0.99
N VAL A 157 25.35 9.40 1.76
CA VAL A 157 25.59 9.07 3.17
C VAL A 157 25.77 10.36 3.98
N GLY A 158 25.41 10.32 5.25
CA GLY A 158 25.55 11.46 6.15
C GLY A 158 24.20 12.06 6.55
N ASP A 159 24.19 13.37 6.79
CA ASP A 159 22.96 14.06 7.25
C ASP A 159 21.85 13.98 6.19
N ALA A 160 20.63 13.79 6.66
CA ALA A 160 19.46 13.59 5.81
C ALA A 160 18.85 14.91 5.27
N GLY A 161 19.39 16.07 5.66
CA GLY A 161 18.96 17.41 5.29
C GLY A 161 19.75 18.04 4.16
#